data_9a744a64a6bd56e46ba047c60a559103
#
_entry.id   9a744a64a6bd56e46ba047c60a559103
#
_cell.length_a   1.000
_cell.length_b   1.000
_cell.length_c   1.000
_cell.angle_alpha   90.00
_cell.angle_beta   90.00
_cell.angle_gamma   90.00
#
_symmetry.space_group_name_H-M   'P 1'
#
loop_
_entity.id
_entity.type
_entity.pdbx_description
1 polymer ?
#
loop_
_entity_poly.entity_id
_entity_poly.type
_entity_poly.pdbx_seq_one_letter_code
_entity_poly.pdbx_strand_id
1 'polypeptide(L)'
;MADLRKWDVEDPEFWESEGKKIANRNLWISIPSLLCGFAVWLYWGIITVQMLNLGFPYEKSELFTLMSIAGLTGATLRIPSSFFIRLCGGRNTIFFTTALLMIPALGTGIALSDQNTPFWVFQVLALLSGFGGGNFASSMSNISFFFPKKVQGLALGLNAGLGNFGVTTMQILIPLSMTFGLFGAMGGDSMILQSTSGTLVGKIAAGTETYIQNAGFIWLLLLIPLAFAGWFGMNNIRTEEVSPIERGPILSFSMITGMLLISFLSAIFGLWLILPASVHGSGFLVPKEIALFIVIALTVSLLKIIPGQIGDSLSRQYKIFDNKHTWVMSIIYTMTFGSFIGFAACFPLAIKVIFGYQHIMVDGVMNHDIPNPNGPSALMFAWMGAFIGALIRPVGGMIADKFGGAWVTHICSFVMVISAGGVAYYMKAAYNSATPEEYFVPFLLIFLILFAATGIGNGSTFRTISQIFPKEQVGPVLGWTSAVAAYGAFYIPKVFGEQIKATTPEVALMGFAAFYVVCIMINWWFYLRKDGEFYNP
;
A
#
# COMPACT_ATOMS: atom_id res chain seq x y z
N MET A 1 3.90 30.79 -2.93
CA MET A 1 3.08 31.15 -1.76
C MET A 1 3.95 31.33 -0.54
N ALA A 2 3.56 32.20 0.38
CA ALA A 2 4.36 32.51 1.56
C ALA A 2 4.31 31.37 2.60
N ASP A 3 5.38 31.20 3.34
CA ASP A 3 5.43 30.39 4.54
C ASP A 3 4.54 31.05 5.62
N LEU A 4 3.75 30.24 6.33
CA LEU A 4 2.82 30.70 7.36
C LEU A 4 3.58 30.79 8.70
N ARG A 5 3.89 31.98 9.14
CA ARG A 5 4.61 32.24 10.41
C ARG A 5 3.69 32.41 11.60
N LYS A 6 2.41 32.69 11.36
CA LYS A 6 1.33 32.71 12.36
C LYS A 6 0.29 31.70 11.93
N TRP A 7 0.04 30.70 12.76
CA TRP A 7 -0.91 29.64 12.46
C TRP A 7 -1.51 29.14 13.76
N ASP A 8 -2.71 29.60 14.10
CA ASP A 8 -3.44 29.18 15.28
C ASP A 8 -4.85 28.74 14.86
N VAL A 9 -4.99 27.45 14.56
CA VAL A 9 -6.27 26.88 14.11
C VAL A 9 -7.27 26.67 15.24
N GLU A 10 -6.84 26.73 16.49
CA GLU A 10 -7.75 26.61 17.65
C GLU A 10 -8.41 27.95 17.98
N ASP A 11 -7.91 29.08 17.48
CA ASP A 11 -8.58 30.38 17.53
C ASP A 11 -9.77 30.42 16.54
N PRO A 12 -11.02 30.53 17.02
CA PRO A 12 -12.20 30.53 16.15
C PRO A 12 -12.24 31.70 15.16
N GLU A 13 -11.74 32.87 15.53
CA GLU A 13 -11.73 34.06 14.67
C GLU A 13 -10.75 33.88 13.51
N PHE A 14 -9.53 33.44 13.80
CA PHE A 14 -8.55 33.10 12.77
C PHE A 14 -9.05 31.97 11.87
N TRP A 15 -9.66 30.94 12.46
CA TRP A 15 -10.14 29.80 11.70
C TRP A 15 -11.21 30.19 10.66
N GLU A 16 -12.23 30.92 11.07
CA GLU A 16 -13.33 31.30 10.17
C GLU A 16 -12.91 32.39 9.15
N SER A 17 -11.97 33.28 9.49
CA SER A 17 -11.52 34.36 8.60
C SER A 17 -10.58 33.85 7.50
N GLU A 18 -9.52 33.12 7.85
CA GLU A 18 -8.46 32.73 6.92
C GLU A 18 -8.10 31.23 6.98
N GLY A 19 -8.02 30.66 8.19
CA GLY A 19 -7.46 29.33 8.46
C GLY A 19 -8.15 28.24 7.65
N LYS A 20 -9.46 28.21 7.65
CA LYS A 20 -10.30 27.23 6.97
C LYS A 20 -10.08 27.19 5.45
N LYS A 21 -9.94 28.34 4.81
CA LYS A 21 -9.69 28.44 3.37
C LYS A 21 -8.32 27.89 2.99
N ILE A 22 -7.30 28.24 3.78
CA ILE A 22 -5.92 27.76 3.57
C ILE A 22 -5.85 26.24 3.83
N ALA A 23 -6.44 25.78 4.94
CA ALA A 23 -6.46 24.37 5.31
C ALA A 23 -7.13 23.50 4.23
N ASN A 24 -8.32 23.89 3.76
CA ASN A 24 -9.02 23.18 2.70
C ASN A 24 -8.23 23.12 1.40
N ARG A 25 -7.57 24.20 1.00
CA ARG A 25 -6.73 24.20 -0.19
C ARG A 25 -5.58 23.18 -0.06
N ASN A 26 -4.88 23.16 1.09
CA ASN A 26 -3.82 22.19 1.34
C ASN A 26 -4.36 20.75 1.33
N LEU A 27 -5.54 20.50 1.92
CA LEU A 27 -6.20 19.20 1.92
C LEU A 27 -6.53 18.72 0.49
N TRP A 28 -7.17 19.56 -0.31
CA TRP A 28 -7.62 19.18 -1.65
C TRP A 28 -6.48 19.04 -2.68
N ILE A 29 -5.28 19.55 -2.39
CA ILE A 29 -4.06 19.23 -3.14
C ILE A 29 -3.41 17.95 -2.62
N SER A 30 -3.42 17.75 -1.30
CA SER A 30 -2.82 16.58 -0.65
C SER A 30 -3.52 15.27 -1.03
N ILE A 31 -4.86 15.26 -1.08
CA ILE A 31 -5.66 14.08 -1.42
C ILE A 31 -5.28 13.46 -2.78
N PRO A 32 -5.34 14.19 -3.92
CA PRO A 32 -4.99 13.59 -5.21
C PRO A 32 -3.49 13.27 -5.32
N SER A 33 -2.61 14.00 -4.64
CA SER A 33 -1.18 13.65 -4.57
C SER A 33 -0.97 12.31 -3.87
N LEU A 34 -1.69 12.08 -2.77
CA LEU A 34 -1.66 10.81 -2.03
C LEU A 34 -2.32 9.68 -2.82
N LEU A 35 -3.41 9.96 -3.54
CA LEU A 35 -4.07 9.01 -4.44
C LEU A 35 -3.09 8.49 -5.50
N CYS A 36 -2.36 9.38 -6.17
CA CYS A 36 -1.31 9.00 -7.12
C CYS A 36 -0.18 8.23 -6.45
N GLY A 37 0.16 8.56 -5.18
CA GLY A 37 1.13 7.80 -4.40
C GLY A 37 0.72 6.33 -4.24
N PHE A 38 -0.50 6.06 -3.80
CA PHE A 38 -1.01 4.69 -3.69
C PHE A 38 -1.11 3.98 -5.04
N ALA A 39 -1.52 4.69 -6.07
CA ALA A 39 -1.64 4.14 -7.40
C ALA A 39 -0.30 3.67 -7.96
N VAL A 40 0.72 4.53 -7.97
CA VAL A 40 2.07 4.20 -8.47
C VAL A 40 2.75 3.15 -7.60
N TRP A 41 2.49 3.14 -6.28
CA TRP A 41 3.03 2.12 -5.39
C TRP A 41 2.54 0.71 -5.75
N LEU A 42 1.26 0.56 -6.08
CA LEU A 42 0.61 -0.76 -6.21
C LEU A 42 0.24 -1.15 -7.65
N TYR A 43 0.56 -0.35 -8.66
CA TYR A 43 0.19 -0.63 -10.06
C TYR A 43 0.78 -1.94 -10.60
N TRP A 44 1.82 -2.49 -9.97
CA TRP A 44 2.41 -3.78 -10.33
C TRP A 44 1.39 -4.92 -10.29
N GLY A 45 0.40 -4.86 -9.41
CA GLY A 45 -0.68 -5.85 -9.36
C GLY A 45 -1.51 -5.94 -10.65
N ILE A 46 -1.61 -4.85 -11.42
CA ILE A 46 -2.30 -4.81 -12.72
C ILE A 46 -1.32 -5.05 -13.86
N ILE A 47 -0.14 -4.44 -13.81
CA ILE A 47 0.89 -4.57 -14.83
C ILE A 47 1.28 -6.04 -15.01
N THR A 48 1.51 -6.76 -13.94
CA THR A 48 1.92 -8.18 -13.98
C THR A 48 0.86 -9.09 -14.60
N VAL A 49 -0.42 -8.81 -14.40
CA VAL A 49 -1.52 -9.52 -15.09
C VAL A 49 -1.43 -9.29 -16.59
N GLN A 50 -1.24 -8.04 -17.00
CA GLN A 50 -1.16 -7.72 -18.43
C GLN A 50 0.13 -8.23 -19.07
N MET A 51 1.24 -8.28 -18.35
CA MET A 51 2.47 -8.94 -18.79
C MET A 51 2.22 -10.42 -19.14
N LEU A 52 1.48 -11.15 -18.30
CA LEU A 52 1.07 -12.52 -18.61
C LEU A 52 0.15 -12.60 -19.83
N ASN A 53 -0.79 -11.67 -19.97
CA ASN A 53 -1.71 -11.63 -21.09
C ASN A 53 -1.00 -11.35 -22.44
N LEU A 54 0.12 -10.64 -22.39
CA LEU A 54 0.96 -10.30 -23.55
C LEU A 54 2.09 -11.29 -23.80
N GLY A 55 2.31 -12.27 -22.91
CA GLY A 55 3.35 -13.27 -23.06
C GLY A 55 4.76 -12.76 -22.79
N PHE A 56 4.93 -11.85 -21.83
CA PHE A 56 6.27 -11.49 -21.33
C PHE A 56 6.99 -12.73 -20.80
N PRO A 57 8.31 -12.87 -21.01
CA PRO A 57 9.06 -14.10 -20.72
C PRO A 57 9.44 -14.23 -19.23
N TYR A 58 8.47 -14.02 -18.33
CA TYR A 58 8.70 -14.10 -16.89
C TYR A 58 7.82 -15.14 -16.23
N GLU A 59 8.37 -15.82 -15.22
CA GLU A 59 7.61 -16.77 -14.41
C GLU A 59 6.55 -16.06 -13.54
N LYS A 60 5.44 -16.77 -13.26
CA LYS A 60 4.37 -16.27 -12.38
C LYS A 60 4.91 -15.87 -10.99
N SER A 61 5.83 -16.66 -10.44
CA SER A 61 6.48 -16.39 -9.14
C SER A 61 7.35 -15.12 -9.16
N GLU A 62 8.04 -14.85 -10.28
CA GLU A 62 8.83 -13.63 -10.48
C GLU A 62 7.94 -12.39 -10.49
N LEU A 63 6.78 -12.46 -11.13
CA LEU A 63 5.83 -11.35 -11.17
C LEU A 63 5.28 -11.01 -9.78
N PHE A 64 5.03 -11.98 -8.91
CA PHE A 64 4.71 -11.72 -7.50
C PHE A 64 5.87 -11.03 -6.76
N THR A 65 7.11 -11.30 -7.16
CA THR A 65 8.29 -10.66 -6.57
C THR A 65 8.32 -9.15 -6.84
N LEU A 66 7.87 -8.67 -8.01
CA LEU A 66 7.79 -7.22 -8.30
C LEU A 66 6.88 -6.50 -7.33
N MET A 67 5.70 -7.08 -7.03
CA MET A 67 4.79 -6.51 -6.03
C MET A 67 5.41 -6.51 -4.64
N SER A 68 6.12 -7.58 -4.29
CA SER A 68 6.82 -7.69 -3.00
C SER A 68 7.92 -6.65 -2.84
N ILE A 69 8.72 -6.40 -3.87
CA ILE A 69 9.77 -5.36 -3.87
C ILE A 69 9.14 -3.99 -3.63
N ALA A 70 8.11 -3.63 -4.40
CA ALA A 70 7.38 -2.38 -4.22
C ALA A 70 6.77 -2.26 -2.81
N GLY A 71 6.23 -3.37 -2.30
CA GLY A 71 5.66 -3.45 -0.96
C GLY A 71 6.68 -3.19 0.14
N LEU A 72 7.84 -3.86 0.07
CA LEU A 72 8.93 -3.70 1.05
C LEU A 72 9.44 -2.26 1.10
N THR A 73 9.76 -1.71 -0.06
CA THR A 73 10.30 -0.35 -0.14
C THR A 73 9.27 0.68 0.30
N GLY A 74 8.02 0.59 -0.15
CA GLY A 74 6.98 1.53 0.24
C GLY A 74 6.68 1.54 1.74
N ALA A 75 6.72 0.38 2.39
CA ALA A 75 6.58 0.28 3.85
C ALA A 75 7.80 0.88 4.57
N THR A 76 9.01 0.57 4.11
CA THR A 76 10.25 1.06 4.71
C THR A 76 10.39 2.57 4.58
N LEU A 77 10.07 3.14 3.42
CA LEU A 77 10.10 4.58 3.17
C LEU A 77 9.04 5.34 4.00
N ARG A 78 8.00 4.68 4.48
CA ARG A 78 7.00 5.28 5.36
C ARG A 78 7.57 5.66 6.73
N ILE A 79 8.59 4.95 7.19
CA ILE A 79 9.25 5.23 8.49
C ILE A 79 9.82 6.65 8.52
N PRO A 80 10.75 7.08 7.62
CA PRO A 80 11.28 8.43 7.65
C PRO A 80 10.26 9.50 7.24
N SER A 81 9.28 9.14 6.41
CA SER A 81 8.27 10.10 5.91
C SER A 81 7.44 10.73 7.02
N SER A 82 7.30 10.06 8.17
CA SER A 82 6.63 10.61 9.35
C SER A 82 7.28 11.87 9.91
N PHE A 83 8.55 12.13 9.59
CA PHE A 83 9.34 13.23 10.14
C PHE A 83 9.53 14.40 9.16
N PHE A 84 9.23 14.20 7.87
CA PHE A 84 9.53 15.17 6.83
C PHE A 84 8.89 16.54 7.07
N ILE A 85 7.65 16.57 7.59
CA ILE A 85 6.90 17.81 7.78
C ILE A 85 7.59 18.72 8.78
N ARG A 86 8.02 18.17 9.92
CA ARG A 86 8.72 18.93 10.96
C ARG A 86 10.09 19.44 10.53
N LEU A 87 10.77 18.69 9.67
CA LEU A 87 12.12 19.00 9.22
C LEU A 87 12.14 19.92 8.00
N CYS A 88 11.23 19.70 7.05
CA CYS A 88 11.29 20.28 5.72
C CYS A 88 10.12 21.20 5.37
N GLY A 89 9.01 21.08 6.13
CA GLY A 89 7.75 21.78 5.86
C GLY A 89 6.84 21.01 4.91
N GLY A 90 5.54 21.32 4.98
CA GLY A 90 4.49 20.58 4.26
C GLY A 90 4.57 20.73 2.74
N ARG A 91 4.61 21.99 2.24
CA ARG A 91 4.72 22.28 0.82
C ARG A 91 5.93 21.60 0.17
N ASN A 92 7.10 21.79 0.77
CA ASN A 92 8.35 21.23 0.24
C ASN A 92 8.29 19.70 0.17
N THR A 93 7.75 19.07 1.22
CA THR A 93 7.62 17.61 1.30
C THR A 93 6.64 17.09 0.23
N ILE A 94 5.39 17.58 0.21
CA ILE A 94 4.37 17.06 -0.70
C ILE A 94 4.75 17.30 -2.16
N PHE A 95 5.29 18.49 -2.49
CA PHE A 95 5.82 18.76 -3.83
C PHE A 95 6.88 17.74 -4.23
N PHE A 96 7.93 17.59 -3.41
CA PHE A 96 9.08 16.79 -3.77
C PHE A 96 8.74 15.31 -3.86
N THR A 97 7.99 14.78 -2.89
CA THR A 97 7.60 13.37 -2.89
C THR A 97 6.60 13.03 -4.01
N THR A 98 5.75 13.98 -4.43
CA THR A 98 4.90 13.84 -5.61
C THR A 98 5.73 13.86 -6.90
N ALA A 99 6.71 14.76 -7.01
CA ALA A 99 7.60 14.82 -8.16
C ALA A 99 8.46 13.54 -8.32
N LEU A 100 8.92 12.95 -7.21
CA LEU A 100 9.69 11.70 -7.24
C LEU A 100 8.90 10.53 -7.86
N LEU A 101 7.56 10.52 -7.78
CA LEU A 101 6.73 9.48 -8.40
C LEU A 101 6.79 9.48 -9.93
N MET A 102 7.16 10.61 -10.54
CA MET A 102 7.31 10.68 -12.00
C MET A 102 8.44 9.76 -12.50
N ILE A 103 9.46 9.49 -11.67
CA ILE A 103 10.60 8.63 -12.03
C ILE A 103 10.13 7.20 -12.31
N PRO A 104 9.51 6.49 -11.34
CA PRO A 104 9.02 5.13 -11.61
C PRO A 104 7.87 5.13 -12.64
N ALA A 105 6.99 6.14 -12.68
CA ALA A 105 5.91 6.20 -13.65
C ALA A 105 6.44 6.27 -15.09
N LEU A 106 7.34 7.21 -15.36
CA LEU A 106 7.98 7.35 -16.67
C LEU A 106 8.82 6.12 -17.02
N GLY A 107 9.69 5.68 -16.09
CA GLY A 107 10.56 4.54 -16.31
C GLY A 107 9.77 3.25 -16.59
N THR A 108 8.68 3.02 -15.88
CA THR A 108 7.81 1.85 -16.10
C THR A 108 7.15 1.90 -17.47
N GLY A 109 6.65 3.06 -17.89
CA GLY A 109 6.10 3.23 -19.24
C GLY A 109 7.12 2.90 -20.32
N ILE A 110 8.36 3.43 -20.20
CA ILE A 110 9.45 3.14 -21.15
C ILE A 110 9.82 1.65 -21.12
N ALA A 111 10.01 1.06 -19.93
CA ALA A 111 10.40 -0.35 -19.82
C ALA A 111 9.34 -1.31 -20.38
N LEU A 112 8.07 -0.99 -20.25
CA LEU A 112 6.95 -1.79 -20.75
C LEU A 112 6.76 -1.65 -22.28
N SER A 113 7.41 -0.72 -22.94
CA SER A 113 7.35 -0.60 -24.41
C SER A 113 8.12 -1.69 -25.15
N ASP A 114 8.99 -2.45 -24.46
CA ASP A 114 9.75 -3.56 -25.03
C ASP A 114 9.60 -4.82 -24.17
N GLN A 115 9.09 -5.91 -24.77
CA GLN A 115 8.97 -7.21 -24.11
C GLN A 115 10.31 -7.85 -23.73
N ASN A 116 11.41 -7.43 -24.36
CA ASN A 116 12.77 -7.93 -24.10
C ASN A 116 13.47 -7.16 -22.97
N THR A 117 12.83 -6.17 -22.36
CA THR A 117 13.40 -5.43 -21.23
C THR A 117 13.82 -6.42 -20.13
N PRO A 118 15.07 -6.39 -19.66
CA PRO A 118 15.54 -7.33 -18.64
C PRO A 118 14.76 -7.21 -17.33
N PHE A 119 14.49 -8.33 -16.67
CA PHE A 119 13.68 -8.38 -15.45
C PHE A 119 14.20 -7.46 -14.32
N TRP A 120 15.53 -7.33 -14.18
CA TRP A 120 16.13 -6.45 -13.17
C TRP A 120 15.73 -4.97 -13.32
N VAL A 121 15.41 -4.52 -14.55
CA VAL A 121 14.92 -3.15 -14.79
C VAL A 121 13.57 -2.97 -14.09
N PHE A 122 12.67 -3.94 -14.25
CA PHE A 122 11.38 -3.93 -13.56
C PHE A 122 11.54 -4.02 -12.04
N GLN A 123 12.52 -4.79 -11.54
CA GLN A 123 12.81 -4.85 -10.11
C GLN A 123 13.26 -3.47 -9.55
N VAL A 124 14.10 -2.75 -10.29
CA VAL A 124 14.51 -1.38 -9.90
C VAL A 124 13.32 -0.42 -9.94
N LEU A 125 12.47 -0.50 -10.96
CA LEU A 125 11.28 0.34 -11.06
C LEU A 125 10.25 0.00 -9.98
N ALA A 126 10.09 -1.27 -9.62
CA ALA A 126 9.28 -1.70 -8.49
C ALA A 126 9.82 -1.15 -7.16
N LEU A 127 11.13 -1.17 -6.97
CA LEU A 127 11.79 -0.54 -5.81
C LEU A 127 11.48 0.96 -5.74
N LEU A 128 11.62 1.69 -6.86
CA LEU A 128 11.35 3.13 -6.92
C LEU A 128 9.87 3.49 -6.76
N SER A 129 8.96 2.61 -7.19
CA SER A 129 7.51 2.83 -6.97
C SER A 129 7.14 2.88 -5.49
N GLY A 130 8.00 2.35 -4.62
CA GLY A 130 7.90 2.48 -3.17
C GLY A 130 7.86 3.91 -2.64
N PHE A 131 8.31 4.92 -3.40
CA PHE A 131 8.11 6.33 -3.04
C PHE A 131 6.65 6.62 -2.68
N GLY A 132 5.70 6.03 -3.41
CA GLY A 132 4.27 6.23 -3.19
C GLY A 132 3.79 5.70 -1.83
N GLY A 133 4.35 4.56 -1.39
CA GLY A 133 4.04 4.00 -0.07
C GLY A 133 4.46 4.92 1.08
N GLY A 134 5.59 5.61 0.93
CA GLY A 134 6.09 6.59 1.90
C GLY A 134 5.18 7.80 2.08
N ASN A 135 4.52 8.25 1.02
CA ASN A 135 3.75 9.50 1.01
C ASN A 135 2.58 9.55 2.01
N PHE A 136 2.08 8.41 2.46
CA PHE A 136 0.97 8.36 3.41
C PHE A 136 1.30 9.06 4.73
N ALA A 137 2.43 8.72 5.34
CA ALA A 137 2.78 9.23 6.67
C ALA A 137 3.02 10.75 6.65
N SER A 138 3.74 11.27 5.65
CA SER A 138 3.97 12.70 5.50
C SER A 138 2.69 13.47 5.17
N SER A 139 1.83 12.94 4.31
CA SER A 139 0.54 13.55 3.97
C SER A 139 -0.37 13.65 5.20
N MET A 140 -0.51 12.56 5.98
CA MET A 140 -1.31 12.56 7.20
C MET A 140 -0.76 13.54 8.25
N SER A 141 0.56 13.54 8.46
CA SER A 141 1.22 14.48 9.36
C SER A 141 0.99 15.93 8.93
N ASN A 142 1.12 16.23 7.64
CA ASN A 142 0.91 17.58 7.13
C ASN A 142 -0.52 18.08 7.39
N ILE A 143 -1.52 17.29 7.03
CA ILE A 143 -2.93 17.69 7.19
C ILE A 143 -3.34 17.82 8.65
N SER A 144 -2.74 17.03 9.55
CA SER A 144 -3.05 17.13 10.99
C SER A 144 -2.74 18.52 11.56
N PHE A 145 -1.76 19.24 11.03
CA PHE A 145 -1.40 20.59 11.48
C PHE A 145 -2.27 21.70 10.90
N PHE A 146 -3.02 21.41 9.83
CA PHE A 146 -3.86 22.41 9.17
C PHE A 146 -5.27 22.54 9.79
N PHE A 147 -5.74 21.58 10.58
CA PHE A 147 -7.12 21.54 11.05
C PHE A 147 -7.24 21.57 12.58
N PRO A 148 -8.19 22.33 13.14
CA PRO A 148 -8.45 22.33 14.57
C PRO A 148 -8.99 20.97 15.02
N LYS A 149 -8.76 20.62 16.28
CA LYS A 149 -9.12 19.31 16.88
C LYS A 149 -10.57 18.90 16.60
N LYS A 150 -11.49 19.87 16.59
CA LYS A 150 -12.93 19.64 16.36
C LYS A 150 -13.25 18.99 15.01
N VAL A 151 -12.48 19.29 13.95
CA VAL A 151 -12.72 18.80 12.57
C VAL A 151 -11.53 18.03 11.99
N GLN A 152 -10.46 17.90 12.75
CA GLN A 152 -9.22 17.21 12.33
C GLN A 152 -9.48 15.75 11.94
N GLY A 153 -10.32 15.05 12.70
CA GLY A 153 -10.69 13.66 12.41
C GLY A 153 -11.33 13.49 11.04
N LEU A 154 -12.23 14.41 10.66
CA LEU A 154 -12.86 14.41 9.33
C LEU A 154 -11.82 14.68 8.23
N ALA A 155 -10.95 15.67 8.42
CA ALA A 155 -9.93 16.02 7.43
C ALA A 155 -8.92 14.87 7.21
N LEU A 156 -8.46 14.24 8.28
CA LEU A 156 -7.58 13.07 8.21
C LEU A 156 -8.29 11.86 7.60
N GLY A 157 -9.56 11.65 7.93
CA GLY A 157 -10.40 10.61 7.35
C GLY A 157 -10.57 10.78 5.84
N LEU A 158 -10.83 12.01 5.36
CA LEU A 158 -10.90 12.33 3.94
C LEU A 158 -9.55 12.11 3.24
N ASN A 159 -8.46 12.62 3.82
CA ASN A 159 -7.13 12.47 3.26
C ASN A 159 -6.72 10.99 3.15
N ALA A 160 -6.91 10.21 4.22
CA ALA A 160 -6.59 8.79 4.22
C ALA A 160 -7.52 7.98 3.31
N GLY A 161 -8.83 8.20 3.39
CA GLY A 161 -9.82 7.42 2.66
C GLY A 161 -9.72 7.64 1.15
N LEU A 162 -9.77 8.91 0.72
CA LEU A 162 -9.66 9.26 -0.70
C LEU A 162 -8.25 9.01 -1.25
N GLY A 163 -7.21 9.14 -0.42
CA GLY A 163 -5.85 8.72 -0.81
C GLY A 163 -5.77 7.22 -1.08
N ASN A 164 -6.26 6.38 -0.17
CA ASN A 164 -6.29 4.92 -0.37
C ASN A 164 -7.14 4.50 -1.58
N PHE A 165 -8.13 5.31 -1.96
CA PHE A 165 -8.93 5.07 -3.17
C PHE A 165 -8.08 5.07 -4.45
N GLY A 166 -6.84 5.56 -4.40
CA GLY A 166 -5.85 5.44 -5.47
C GLY A 166 -5.60 4.00 -5.91
N VAL A 167 -5.72 3.02 -5.01
CA VAL A 167 -5.62 1.60 -5.35
C VAL A 167 -6.75 1.18 -6.29
N THR A 168 -8.00 1.53 -5.96
CA THR A 168 -9.15 1.28 -6.83
C THR A 168 -9.05 2.03 -8.15
N THR A 169 -8.65 3.31 -8.08
CA THR A 169 -8.51 4.17 -9.26
C THR A 169 -7.52 3.57 -10.26
N MET A 170 -6.36 3.09 -9.80
CA MET A 170 -5.38 2.50 -10.70
C MET A 170 -5.88 1.17 -11.29
N GLN A 171 -6.59 0.37 -10.50
CA GLN A 171 -7.15 -0.92 -10.97
C GLN A 171 -8.26 -0.75 -12.01
N ILE A 172 -8.87 0.42 -12.10
CA ILE A 172 -9.84 0.78 -13.14
C ILE A 172 -9.16 1.54 -14.28
N LEU A 173 -8.38 2.56 -13.97
CA LEU A 173 -7.83 3.50 -14.95
C LEU A 173 -6.76 2.85 -15.83
N ILE A 174 -5.88 2.02 -15.26
CA ILE A 174 -4.81 1.37 -16.02
C ILE A 174 -5.39 0.43 -17.09
N PRO A 175 -6.26 -0.55 -16.78
CA PRO A 175 -6.86 -1.40 -17.81
C PRO A 175 -7.57 -0.61 -18.92
N LEU A 176 -8.28 0.46 -18.57
CA LEU A 176 -8.93 1.34 -19.56
C LEU A 176 -7.89 2.06 -20.42
N SER A 177 -6.85 2.63 -19.84
CA SER A 177 -5.84 3.38 -20.57
C SER A 177 -5.06 2.49 -21.57
N MET A 178 -4.89 1.22 -21.25
CA MET A 178 -4.19 0.27 -22.11
C MET A 178 -4.96 -0.09 -23.41
N THR A 179 -6.26 0.25 -23.50
CA THR A 179 -7.06 -0.01 -24.69
C THR A 179 -6.92 1.07 -25.77
N PHE A 180 -6.19 2.15 -25.50
CA PHE A 180 -6.08 3.29 -26.42
C PHE A 180 -4.64 3.72 -26.63
N GLY A 181 -4.28 4.13 -27.83
CA GLY A 181 -3.00 4.76 -28.15
C GLY A 181 -2.93 6.22 -27.64
N LEU A 182 -3.03 6.44 -26.33
CA LEU A 182 -3.20 7.76 -25.71
C LEU A 182 -2.10 8.76 -25.99
N PHE A 183 -0.86 8.29 -26.19
CA PHE A 183 0.32 9.13 -26.34
C PHE A 183 0.85 9.18 -27.78
N GLY A 184 0.12 8.60 -28.73
CA GLY A 184 0.51 8.54 -30.14
C GLY A 184 1.93 7.99 -30.32
N ALA A 185 2.72 8.60 -31.22
CA ALA A 185 4.10 8.16 -31.49
C ALA A 185 5.04 8.24 -30.25
N MET A 186 4.75 9.09 -29.27
CA MET A 186 5.54 9.16 -28.03
C MET A 186 5.25 8.01 -27.07
N GLY A 187 4.12 7.34 -27.23
CA GLY A 187 3.69 6.24 -26.39
C GLY A 187 4.29 4.89 -26.75
N GLY A 188 4.95 4.78 -27.92
CA GLY A 188 5.44 3.52 -28.45
C GLY A 188 4.37 2.68 -29.15
N ASP A 189 4.78 1.53 -29.70
CA ASP A 189 3.92 0.66 -30.48
C ASP A 189 2.95 -0.16 -29.61
N SER A 190 1.86 -0.60 -30.23
CA SER A 190 0.93 -1.54 -29.61
C SER A 190 1.54 -2.94 -29.49
N MET A 191 1.05 -3.71 -28.53
CA MET A 191 1.35 -5.14 -28.37
C MET A 191 0.08 -5.96 -28.52
N ILE A 192 0.20 -7.17 -29.09
CA ILE A 192 -0.93 -8.06 -29.33
C ILE A 192 -1.13 -9.00 -28.14
N LEU A 193 -2.35 -9.05 -27.62
CA LEU A 193 -2.73 -9.95 -26.53
C LEU A 193 -2.62 -11.42 -26.98
N GLN A 194 -1.89 -12.22 -26.23
CA GLN A 194 -1.80 -13.68 -26.43
C GLN A 194 -2.93 -14.42 -25.70
N SER A 195 -3.50 -13.83 -24.67
CA SER A 195 -4.66 -14.36 -23.94
C SER A 195 -5.68 -13.28 -23.66
N THR A 196 -6.91 -13.68 -23.32
CA THR A 196 -8.01 -12.76 -22.98
C THR A 196 -7.62 -11.86 -21.83
N SER A 197 -7.83 -10.56 -22.01
CA SER A 197 -7.70 -9.50 -21.01
C SER A 197 -9.08 -8.91 -20.68
N GLY A 198 -9.13 -7.74 -20.08
CA GLY A 198 -10.39 -7.04 -19.82
C GLY A 198 -10.22 -5.70 -19.15
N THR A 199 -11.34 -5.00 -19.08
CA THR A 199 -11.51 -3.73 -18.34
C THR A 199 -12.75 -3.83 -17.48
N LEU A 200 -13.03 -2.81 -16.70
CA LEU A 200 -14.31 -2.67 -15.97
C LEU A 200 -15.54 -2.89 -16.89
N VAL A 201 -15.43 -2.55 -18.18
CA VAL A 201 -16.54 -2.58 -19.14
C VAL A 201 -16.77 -3.98 -19.72
N GLY A 202 -15.71 -4.80 -19.82
CA GLY A 202 -15.85 -6.13 -20.40
C GLY A 202 -14.52 -6.82 -20.73
N LYS A 203 -14.63 -8.05 -21.26
CA LYS A 203 -13.50 -8.82 -21.75
C LYS A 203 -12.94 -8.23 -23.04
N ILE A 204 -11.64 -8.37 -23.23
CA ILE A 204 -10.89 -8.04 -24.45
C ILE A 204 -10.30 -9.34 -24.98
N ALA A 205 -10.63 -9.68 -26.24
CA ALA A 205 -10.22 -10.93 -26.84
C ALA A 205 -8.69 -11.00 -27.08
N ALA A 206 -8.15 -12.20 -27.06
CA ALA A 206 -6.81 -12.46 -27.59
C ALA A 206 -6.72 -12.01 -29.05
N GLY A 207 -5.56 -11.54 -29.50
CA GLY A 207 -5.36 -10.95 -30.83
C GLY A 207 -5.66 -9.45 -30.91
N THR A 208 -6.21 -8.83 -29.85
CA THR A 208 -6.46 -7.38 -29.79
C THR A 208 -5.15 -6.63 -29.46
N GLU A 209 -4.96 -5.48 -30.10
CA GLU A 209 -3.86 -4.57 -29.80
C GLU A 209 -4.09 -3.86 -28.46
N THR A 210 -3.04 -3.73 -27.65
CA THR A 210 -3.06 -2.99 -26.39
C THR A 210 -1.76 -2.22 -26.16
N TYR A 211 -1.81 -1.25 -25.26
CA TYR A 211 -0.72 -0.31 -24.95
C TYR A 211 -0.35 -0.43 -23.49
N ILE A 212 0.35 -1.50 -23.08
CA ILE A 212 0.69 -1.75 -21.68
C ILE A 212 1.53 -0.64 -21.05
N GLN A 213 2.33 0.06 -21.82
CA GLN A 213 3.15 1.20 -21.40
C GLN A 213 2.33 2.35 -20.84
N ASN A 214 1.05 2.47 -21.20
CA ASN A 214 0.14 3.46 -20.63
C ASN A 214 -0.06 3.26 -19.13
N ALA A 215 0.18 2.05 -18.60
CA ALA A 215 0.14 1.78 -17.16
C ALA A 215 1.10 2.65 -16.35
N GLY A 216 2.23 3.04 -16.95
CA GLY A 216 3.16 4.01 -16.38
C GLY A 216 2.82 5.45 -16.78
N PHE A 217 2.70 5.71 -18.08
CA PHE A 217 2.59 7.06 -18.62
C PHE A 217 1.33 7.82 -18.18
N ILE A 218 0.20 7.15 -17.96
CA ILE A 218 -1.05 7.79 -17.59
C ILE A 218 -0.91 8.63 -16.30
N TRP A 219 -0.04 8.21 -15.38
CA TRP A 219 0.16 8.90 -14.10
C TRP A 219 0.86 10.24 -14.27
N LEU A 220 1.66 10.43 -15.33
CA LEU A 220 2.34 11.69 -15.60
C LEU A 220 1.34 12.83 -15.87
N LEU A 221 0.17 12.51 -16.47
CA LEU A 221 -0.89 13.49 -16.73
C LEU A 221 -1.47 14.07 -15.42
N LEU A 222 -1.38 13.33 -14.32
CA LEU A 222 -1.84 13.78 -13.00
C LEU A 222 -0.67 14.29 -12.16
N LEU A 223 0.47 13.61 -12.16
CA LEU A 223 1.62 13.93 -11.31
C LEU A 223 2.24 15.28 -11.65
N ILE A 224 2.35 15.61 -12.94
CA ILE A 224 2.92 16.90 -13.37
C ILE A 224 2.08 18.08 -12.85
N PRO A 225 0.78 18.21 -13.15
CA PRO A 225 -0.02 19.32 -12.63
C PRO A 225 -0.14 19.29 -11.10
N LEU A 226 -0.14 18.11 -10.45
CA LEU A 226 -0.17 18.00 -8.99
C LEU A 226 1.12 18.47 -8.34
N ALA A 227 2.27 18.21 -8.94
CA ALA A 227 3.54 18.77 -8.46
C ALA A 227 3.51 20.30 -8.54
N PHE A 228 3.05 20.89 -9.65
CA PHE A 228 2.86 22.34 -9.75
C PHE A 228 1.86 22.87 -8.71
N ALA A 229 0.72 22.20 -8.55
CA ALA A 229 -0.28 22.55 -7.53
C ALA A 229 0.32 22.49 -6.12
N GLY A 230 1.12 21.47 -5.82
CA GLY A 230 1.84 21.32 -4.55
C GLY A 230 2.79 22.49 -4.30
N TRP A 231 3.60 22.85 -5.30
CA TRP A 231 4.57 23.93 -5.17
C TRP A 231 3.93 25.32 -5.04
N PHE A 232 2.95 25.62 -5.89
CA PHE A 232 2.34 26.95 -5.95
C PHE A 232 1.10 27.10 -5.06
N GLY A 233 0.42 26.01 -4.72
CA GLY A 233 -0.85 26.00 -3.99
C GLY A 233 -0.75 25.67 -2.51
N MET A 234 0.26 24.92 -2.08
CA MET A 234 0.41 24.53 -0.68
C MET A 234 1.28 25.51 0.13
N ASN A 235 1.26 25.35 1.44
CA ASN A 235 1.99 26.17 2.40
C ASN A 235 2.92 25.34 3.29
N ASN A 236 4.01 25.95 3.75
CA ASN A 236 4.74 25.48 4.93
C ASN A 236 4.23 26.23 6.16
N ILE A 237 3.96 25.53 7.24
CA ILE A 237 3.67 26.15 8.55
C ILE A 237 5.01 26.27 9.29
N ARG A 238 5.42 27.52 9.58
CA ARG A 238 6.69 27.87 10.24
C ARG A 238 6.45 28.35 11.67
N THR A 239 5.93 27.45 12.51
CA THR A 239 5.74 27.68 13.94
C THR A 239 6.62 26.71 14.73
N GLU A 240 6.88 27.01 16.01
CA GLU A 240 7.70 26.15 16.89
C GLU A 240 7.11 24.74 17.03
N GLU A 241 5.80 24.61 16.95
CA GLU A 241 5.11 23.33 17.08
C GLU A 241 5.20 22.45 15.83
N VAL A 242 5.25 23.05 14.64
CA VAL A 242 5.15 22.30 13.36
C VAL A 242 6.49 22.16 12.67
N SER A 243 7.10 23.29 12.26
CA SER A 243 8.38 23.27 11.54
C SER A 243 9.18 24.55 11.90
N PRO A 244 9.82 24.57 13.08
CA PRO A 244 10.41 25.79 13.66
C PRO A 244 11.57 26.35 12.85
N ILE A 245 12.24 25.53 12.07
CA ILE A 245 13.42 25.95 11.33
C ILE A 245 13.06 26.22 9.86
N GLU A 246 13.28 27.46 9.47
CA GLU A 246 13.15 27.86 8.08
C GLU A 246 14.34 27.34 7.27
N ARG A 247 14.07 26.37 6.39
CA ARG A 247 15.05 25.82 5.45
C ARG A 247 14.64 26.13 4.03
N GLY A 248 15.62 26.50 3.23
CA GLY A 248 15.41 26.62 1.79
C GLY A 248 14.99 25.30 1.15
N PRO A 249 14.29 25.33 0.00
CA PRO A 249 13.81 24.13 -0.68
C PRO A 249 14.91 23.11 -0.99
N ILE A 250 16.07 23.56 -1.47
CA ILE A 250 17.19 22.68 -1.84
C ILE A 250 17.68 21.86 -0.64
N LEU A 251 17.86 22.50 0.52
CA LEU A 251 18.28 21.78 1.74
C LEU A 251 17.20 20.82 2.20
N SER A 252 15.91 21.21 2.13
CA SER A 252 14.79 20.35 2.45
C SER A 252 14.78 19.11 1.56
N PHE A 253 14.95 19.26 0.25
CA PHE A 253 14.98 18.14 -0.71
C PHE A 253 16.19 17.24 -0.47
N SER A 254 17.36 17.79 -0.19
CA SER A 254 18.56 17.02 0.14
C SER A 254 18.36 16.18 1.40
N MET A 255 17.73 16.74 2.44
CA MET A 255 17.41 16.01 3.68
C MET A 255 16.41 14.88 3.46
N ILE A 256 15.34 15.14 2.70
CA ILE A 256 14.37 14.10 2.32
C ILE A 256 15.07 12.99 1.55
N THR A 257 15.86 13.33 0.54
CA THR A 257 16.62 12.38 -0.28
C THR A 257 17.56 11.53 0.59
N GLY A 258 18.30 12.14 1.51
CA GLY A 258 19.20 11.40 2.41
C GLY A 258 18.46 10.39 3.28
N MET A 259 17.34 10.77 3.87
CA MET A 259 16.52 9.86 4.68
C MET A 259 15.87 8.75 3.85
N LEU A 260 15.43 9.05 2.63
CA LEU A 260 14.89 8.05 1.70
C LEU A 260 15.98 7.07 1.26
N LEU A 261 17.20 7.54 0.96
CA LEU A 261 18.34 6.68 0.58
C LEU A 261 18.70 5.70 1.69
N ILE A 262 18.74 6.13 2.95
CA ILE A 262 18.97 5.24 4.10
C ILE A 262 17.91 4.12 4.12
N SER A 263 16.65 4.47 3.92
CA SER A 263 15.56 3.50 3.92
C SER A 263 15.60 2.59 2.70
N PHE A 264 15.97 3.09 1.52
CA PHE A 264 16.20 2.25 0.33
C PHE A 264 17.35 1.26 0.56
N LEU A 265 18.48 1.70 1.11
CA LEU A 265 19.60 0.82 1.41
C LEU A 265 19.21 -0.27 2.41
N SER A 266 18.42 0.06 3.43
CA SER A 266 17.88 -0.92 4.37
C SER A 266 16.95 -1.93 3.68
N ALA A 267 16.08 -1.48 2.79
CA ALA A 267 15.18 -2.34 2.03
C ALA A 267 15.95 -3.24 1.05
N ILE A 268 16.92 -2.70 0.32
CA ILE A 268 17.80 -3.46 -0.58
C ILE A 268 18.57 -4.52 0.20
N PHE A 269 19.12 -4.17 1.36
CA PHE A 269 19.79 -5.13 2.22
C PHE A 269 18.85 -6.26 2.66
N GLY A 270 17.61 -5.94 3.03
CA GLY A 270 16.59 -6.94 3.35
C GLY A 270 16.27 -7.86 2.18
N LEU A 271 16.11 -7.32 0.97
CA LEU A 271 15.93 -8.11 -0.24
C LEU A 271 17.12 -9.03 -0.51
N TRP A 272 18.33 -8.52 -0.33
CA TRP A 272 19.56 -9.32 -0.47
C TRP A 272 19.60 -10.50 0.50
N LEU A 273 19.17 -10.32 1.74
CA LEU A 273 19.13 -11.39 2.75
C LEU A 273 18.20 -12.56 2.38
N ILE A 274 17.16 -12.31 1.59
CA ILE A 274 16.19 -13.35 1.20
C ILE A 274 16.46 -13.94 -0.19
N LEU A 275 17.46 -13.46 -0.91
CA LEU A 275 17.85 -14.02 -2.21
C LEU A 275 18.60 -15.35 -2.03
N PRO A 276 18.46 -16.28 -3.00
CA PRO A 276 19.20 -17.54 -2.99
C PRO A 276 20.72 -17.32 -2.97
N ALA A 277 21.44 -18.26 -2.38
CA ALA A 277 22.91 -18.24 -2.33
C ALA A 277 23.55 -18.18 -3.72
N SER A 278 22.92 -18.73 -4.75
CA SER A 278 23.34 -18.63 -6.15
C SER A 278 23.42 -17.19 -6.67
N VAL A 279 22.72 -16.24 -6.02
CA VAL A 279 22.69 -14.83 -6.43
C VAL A 279 23.77 -14.01 -5.73
N HIS A 280 24.01 -14.26 -4.42
CA HIS A 280 24.96 -13.46 -3.63
C HIS A 280 26.15 -14.25 -3.08
N GLY A 281 26.32 -15.52 -3.46
CA GLY A 281 27.48 -16.32 -3.11
C GLY A 281 27.55 -16.79 -1.64
N SER A 282 26.58 -16.48 -0.79
CA SER A 282 26.49 -16.97 0.58
C SER A 282 25.55 -18.18 0.65
N GLY A 283 25.89 -19.17 1.48
CA GLY A 283 25.02 -20.32 1.73
C GLY A 283 23.90 -20.06 2.75
N PHE A 284 23.73 -18.82 3.17
CA PHE A 284 22.82 -18.45 4.25
C PHE A 284 21.62 -17.69 3.70
N LEU A 285 20.43 -18.26 3.92
CA LEU A 285 19.15 -17.62 3.63
C LEU A 285 18.48 -17.22 4.95
N VAL A 286 18.14 -15.96 5.07
CA VAL A 286 17.38 -15.45 6.22
C VAL A 286 15.89 -15.63 5.92
N PRO A 287 15.09 -16.24 6.82
CA PRO A 287 13.65 -16.24 6.70
C PRO A 287 13.10 -14.83 6.52
N LYS A 288 12.13 -14.66 5.62
CA LYS A 288 11.56 -13.34 5.28
C LYS A 288 11.02 -12.58 6.50
N GLU A 289 10.52 -13.28 7.48
CA GLU A 289 10.04 -12.71 8.75
C GLU A 289 11.18 -12.04 9.53
N ILE A 290 12.31 -12.73 9.64
CA ILE A 290 13.54 -12.20 10.30
C ILE A 290 14.10 -11.04 9.48
N ALA A 291 14.12 -11.16 8.15
CA ALA A 291 14.59 -10.09 7.27
C ALA A 291 13.77 -8.81 7.45
N LEU A 292 12.44 -8.90 7.62
CA LEU A 292 11.59 -7.76 7.91
C LEU A 292 11.98 -7.05 9.21
N PHE A 293 12.19 -7.81 10.30
CA PHE A 293 12.65 -7.25 11.57
C PHE A 293 14.01 -6.56 11.42
N ILE A 294 14.94 -7.16 10.67
CA ILE A 294 16.25 -6.57 10.39
C ILE A 294 16.09 -5.25 9.63
N VAL A 295 15.26 -5.21 8.58
CA VAL A 295 15.02 -3.97 7.79
C VAL A 295 14.46 -2.86 8.67
N ILE A 296 13.46 -3.16 9.48
CA ILE A 296 12.85 -2.18 10.39
C ILE A 296 13.88 -1.68 11.40
N ALA A 297 14.57 -2.60 12.09
CA ALA A 297 15.57 -2.26 13.10
C ALA A 297 16.75 -1.47 12.50
N LEU A 298 17.23 -1.87 11.33
CA LEU A 298 18.32 -1.18 10.62
C LEU A 298 17.89 0.24 10.21
N THR A 299 16.70 0.38 9.62
CA THR A 299 16.18 1.70 9.22
C THR A 299 16.05 2.64 10.41
N VAL A 300 15.43 2.17 11.49
CA VAL A 300 15.27 2.96 12.73
C VAL A 300 16.61 3.34 13.34
N SER A 301 17.56 2.39 13.40
CA SER A 301 18.88 2.62 13.98
C SER A 301 19.70 3.61 13.15
N LEU A 302 19.73 3.45 11.83
CA LEU A 302 20.46 4.35 10.93
C LEU A 302 19.90 5.77 10.97
N LEU A 303 18.58 5.92 10.99
CA LEU A 303 17.94 7.23 11.13
C LEU A 303 18.27 7.89 12.47
N LYS A 304 18.35 7.11 13.56
CA LYS A 304 18.67 7.62 14.90
C LYS A 304 20.11 8.14 15.00
N ILE A 305 21.05 7.58 14.25
CA ILE A 305 22.46 7.98 14.24
C ILE A 305 22.68 9.30 13.51
N ILE A 306 21.72 9.78 12.69
CA ILE A 306 21.83 11.06 11.99
C ILE A 306 21.97 12.18 13.04
N PRO A 307 23.08 12.95 13.04
CA PRO A 307 23.31 13.97 14.05
C PRO A 307 22.37 15.16 13.89
N GLY A 308 22.18 15.90 14.99
CA GLY A 308 21.42 17.14 15.03
C GLY A 308 19.90 16.89 15.10
N GLN A 309 19.14 17.80 14.52
CA GLN A 309 17.67 17.87 14.70
C GLN A 309 16.89 16.64 14.26
N ILE A 310 17.41 15.87 13.29
CA ILE A 310 16.78 14.62 12.86
C ILE A 310 16.84 13.63 14.02
N GLY A 311 18.02 13.37 14.57
CA GLY A 311 18.21 12.45 15.70
C GLY A 311 17.44 12.90 16.95
N ASP A 312 17.42 14.20 17.27
CA ASP A 312 16.70 14.75 18.41
C ASP A 312 15.17 14.60 18.25
N SER A 313 14.65 14.86 17.05
CA SER A 313 13.23 14.68 16.75
C SER A 313 12.81 13.22 16.83
N LEU A 314 13.63 12.32 16.29
CA LEU A 314 13.42 10.88 16.32
C LEU A 314 13.46 10.34 17.75
N SER A 315 14.43 10.75 18.55
CA SER A 315 14.57 10.30 19.95
C SER A 315 13.36 10.65 20.80
N ARG A 316 12.72 11.82 20.55
CA ARG A 316 11.48 12.21 21.22
C ARG A 316 10.29 11.35 20.77
N GLN A 317 10.19 11.04 19.47
CA GLN A 317 9.08 10.26 18.94
C GLN A 317 9.18 8.76 19.29
N TYR A 318 10.39 8.24 19.47
CA TYR A 318 10.61 6.84 19.85
C TYR A 318 10.20 6.47 21.28
N LYS A 319 9.83 7.44 22.11
CA LYS A 319 9.20 7.17 23.42
C LYS A 319 7.90 6.35 23.32
N ILE A 320 7.27 6.32 22.13
CA ILE A 320 6.11 5.43 21.90
C ILE A 320 6.46 3.95 22.05
N PHE A 321 7.72 3.56 21.84
CA PHE A 321 8.15 2.17 21.94
C PHE A 321 8.24 1.63 23.37
N ASP A 322 8.26 2.51 24.35
CA ASP A 322 8.21 2.15 25.78
C ASP A 322 6.82 1.66 26.18
N ASN A 323 5.79 1.96 25.37
CA ASN A 323 4.42 1.54 25.63
C ASN A 323 4.12 0.21 24.90
N LYS A 324 3.81 -0.85 25.67
CA LYS A 324 3.45 -2.17 25.14
C LYS A 324 2.29 -2.15 24.13
N HIS A 325 1.34 -1.22 24.31
CA HIS A 325 0.19 -1.10 23.42
C HIS A 325 0.55 -0.61 22.02
N THR A 326 1.69 0.07 21.85
CA THR A 326 2.22 0.39 20.51
C THR A 326 2.50 -0.88 19.71
N TRP A 327 3.10 -1.88 20.32
CA TRP A 327 3.41 -3.17 19.69
C TRP A 327 2.16 -4.00 19.44
N VAL A 328 1.27 -4.07 20.43
CA VAL A 328 -0.01 -4.79 20.32
C VAL A 328 -0.86 -4.22 19.18
N MET A 329 -1.00 -2.90 19.11
CA MET A 329 -1.75 -2.25 18.05
C MET A 329 -1.07 -2.38 16.68
N SER A 330 0.26 -2.43 16.63
CA SER A 330 0.99 -2.72 15.38
C SER A 330 0.65 -4.10 14.83
N ILE A 331 0.57 -5.13 15.68
CA ILE A 331 0.18 -6.49 15.27
C ILE A 331 -1.28 -6.50 14.78
N ILE A 332 -2.20 -5.92 15.55
CA ILE A 332 -3.63 -5.88 15.20
C ILE A 332 -3.86 -5.09 13.91
N TYR A 333 -3.16 -3.97 13.74
CA TYR A 333 -3.30 -3.18 12.51
C TYR A 333 -2.64 -3.84 11.30
N THR A 334 -1.61 -4.66 11.52
CA THR A 334 -1.04 -5.52 10.46
C THR A 334 -2.07 -6.56 9.99
N MET A 335 -2.87 -7.12 10.89
CA MET A 335 -3.98 -8.00 10.51
C MET A 335 -4.99 -7.27 9.61
N THR A 336 -5.43 -6.09 9.99
CA THR A 336 -6.50 -5.37 9.25
C THR A 336 -5.94 -4.65 8.01
N PHE A 337 -5.06 -3.68 8.18
CA PHE A 337 -4.52 -2.88 7.07
C PHE A 337 -3.48 -3.65 6.24
N GLY A 338 -2.62 -4.43 6.91
CA GLY A 338 -1.63 -5.25 6.20
C GLY A 338 -2.28 -6.24 5.26
N SER A 339 -3.37 -6.89 5.69
CA SER A 339 -4.17 -7.79 4.84
C SER A 339 -4.85 -7.03 3.70
N PHE A 340 -5.48 -5.89 3.99
CA PHE A 340 -6.11 -5.06 2.96
C PHE A 340 -5.13 -4.69 1.84
N ILE A 341 -3.98 -4.11 2.20
CA ILE A 341 -3.03 -3.60 1.22
C ILE A 341 -2.31 -4.73 0.47
N GLY A 342 -2.00 -5.82 1.16
CA GLY A 342 -1.34 -6.98 0.57
C GLY A 342 -2.26 -7.74 -0.38
N PHE A 343 -3.51 -7.98 -0.02
CA PHE A 343 -4.49 -8.58 -0.93
C PHE A 343 -4.80 -7.66 -2.10
N ALA A 344 -4.94 -6.35 -1.89
CA ALA A 344 -5.16 -5.39 -2.97
C ALA A 344 -4.01 -5.40 -3.99
N ALA A 345 -2.78 -5.62 -3.54
CA ALA A 345 -1.61 -5.73 -4.40
C ALA A 345 -1.63 -7.02 -5.25
N CYS A 346 -1.92 -8.19 -4.65
CA CYS A 346 -1.75 -9.47 -5.32
C CYS A 346 -3.03 -10.09 -5.88
N PHE A 347 -4.21 -9.63 -5.47
CA PHE A 347 -5.50 -10.20 -5.88
C PHE A 347 -5.70 -10.29 -7.40
N PRO A 348 -5.37 -9.25 -8.20
CA PRO A 348 -5.50 -9.34 -9.65
C PRO A 348 -4.67 -10.48 -10.25
N LEU A 349 -3.42 -10.62 -9.84
CA LEU A 349 -2.54 -11.67 -10.33
C LEU A 349 -2.96 -13.05 -9.82
N ALA A 350 -3.44 -13.15 -8.58
CA ALA A 350 -3.97 -14.39 -8.02
C ALA A 350 -5.18 -14.90 -8.83
N ILE A 351 -6.14 -14.02 -9.17
CA ILE A 351 -7.25 -14.38 -10.07
C ILE A 351 -6.72 -14.90 -11.41
N LYS A 352 -5.77 -14.20 -12.02
CA LYS A 352 -5.22 -14.62 -13.33
C LYS A 352 -4.56 -15.99 -13.25
N VAL A 353 -3.74 -16.23 -12.24
CA VAL A 353 -2.99 -17.48 -12.10
C VAL A 353 -3.88 -18.67 -11.77
N ILE A 354 -4.92 -18.48 -10.94
CA ILE A 354 -5.78 -19.56 -10.46
C ILE A 354 -6.92 -19.86 -11.44
N PHE A 355 -7.52 -18.85 -12.02
CA PHE A 355 -8.73 -18.99 -12.86
C PHE A 355 -8.49 -18.76 -14.35
N GLY A 356 -7.43 -18.07 -14.70
CA GLY A 356 -7.08 -17.78 -16.10
C GLY A 356 -6.34 -18.92 -16.81
N TYR A 357 -6.04 -20.01 -16.11
CA TYR A 357 -5.43 -21.23 -16.65
C TYR A 357 -6.25 -22.45 -16.23
N GLN A 358 -6.25 -23.48 -17.09
CA GLN A 358 -6.75 -24.81 -16.75
C GLN A 358 -5.67 -25.58 -15.98
N HIS A 359 -6.08 -26.41 -15.05
CA HIS A 359 -5.19 -27.24 -14.25
C HIS A 359 -5.50 -28.70 -14.53
N ILE A 360 -4.77 -29.30 -15.47
CA ILE A 360 -5.03 -30.64 -15.99
C ILE A 360 -3.78 -31.52 -15.95
N MET A 361 -4.00 -32.81 -15.82
CA MET A 361 -2.92 -33.78 -15.90
C MET A 361 -2.47 -33.96 -17.35
N VAL A 362 -1.18 -33.75 -17.61
CA VAL A 362 -0.54 -34.01 -18.88
C VAL A 362 0.65 -34.93 -18.61
N ASP A 363 0.67 -36.11 -19.20
CA ASP A 363 1.73 -37.12 -19.01
C ASP A 363 2.04 -37.46 -17.54
N GLY A 364 0.99 -37.46 -16.70
CA GLY A 364 1.12 -37.79 -15.27
C GLY A 364 1.59 -36.65 -14.38
N VAL A 365 1.79 -35.44 -14.93
CA VAL A 365 2.16 -34.23 -14.18
C VAL A 365 1.05 -33.19 -14.32
N MET A 366 0.74 -32.49 -13.23
CA MET A 366 -0.24 -31.40 -13.27
C MET A 366 0.34 -30.20 -14.03
N ASN A 367 -0.33 -29.83 -15.10
CA ASN A 367 0.01 -28.64 -15.91
C ASN A 367 -0.89 -27.47 -15.50
N HIS A 368 -0.29 -26.31 -15.25
CA HIS A 368 -0.95 -25.08 -14.83
C HIS A 368 -0.78 -23.93 -15.84
N ASP A 369 -0.32 -24.21 -17.07
CA ASP A 369 0.07 -23.19 -18.04
C ASP A 369 -0.86 -23.14 -19.26
N ILE A 370 -1.88 -23.99 -19.31
CA ILE A 370 -2.83 -24.03 -20.42
C ILE A 370 -3.85 -22.91 -20.23
N PRO A 371 -3.94 -21.92 -21.14
CA PRO A 371 -4.89 -20.82 -21.02
C PRO A 371 -6.33 -21.32 -20.92
N ASN A 372 -7.11 -20.78 -19.98
CA ASN A 372 -8.52 -21.09 -19.83
C ASN A 372 -9.38 -20.13 -20.66
N PRO A 373 -10.02 -20.59 -21.77
CA PRO A 373 -10.85 -19.72 -22.62
C PRO A 373 -12.11 -19.21 -21.89
N ASN A 374 -12.61 -19.98 -20.91
CA ASN A 374 -13.79 -19.63 -20.12
C ASN A 374 -13.46 -18.86 -18.84
N GLY A 375 -12.17 -18.71 -18.55
CA GLY A 375 -11.70 -18.05 -17.33
C GLY A 375 -12.20 -16.61 -17.19
N PRO A 376 -12.39 -16.13 -15.95
CA PRO A 376 -12.71 -14.73 -15.70
C PRO A 376 -11.51 -13.86 -16.08
N SER A 377 -11.78 -12.67 -16.63
CA SER A 377 -10.73 -11.69 -16.78
C SER A 377 -10.39 -11.07 -15.41
N ALA A 378 -9.16 -11.24 -14.93
CA ALA A 378 -8.73 -10.70 -13.65
C ALA A 378 -8.94 -9.17 -13.57
N LEU A 379 -8.70 -8.46 -14.67
CA LEU A 379 -8.79 -7.00 -14.71
C LEU A 379 -10.24 -6.46 -14.65
N MET A 380 -11.24 -7.30 -14.93
CA MET A 380 -12.66 -6.92 -14.73
C MET A 380 -13.05 -6.86 -13.25
N PHE A 381 -12.44 -7.67 -12.40
CA PHE A 381 -12.84 -7.88 -11.01
C PHE A 381 -11.83 -7.33 -9.99
N ALA A 382 -10.62 -7.02 -10.42
CA ALA A 382 -9.51 -6.59 -9.56
C ALA A 382 -9.86 -5.43 -8.64
N TRP A 383 -10.59 -4.43 -9.13
CA TRP A 383 -10.93 -3.21 -8.41
C TRP A 383 -11.93 -3.42 -7.27
N MET A 384 -12.75 -4.49 -7.30
CA MET A 384 -13.88 -4.68 -6.38
C MET A 384 -13.42 -4.81 -4.93
N GLY A 385 -12.35 -5.56 -4.68
CA GLY A 385 -11.83 -5.76 -3.32
C GLY A 385 -11.35 -4.46 -2.68
N ALA A 386 -10.46 -3.75 -3.36
CA ALA A 386 -9.93 -2.47 -2.88
C ALA A 386 -11.04 -1.42 -2.72
N PHE A 387 -12.02 -1.38 -3.62
CA PHE A 387 -13.18 -0.49 -3.57
C PHE A 387 -14.01 -0.71 -2.30
N ILE A 388 -14.42 -1.96 -2.05
CA ILE A 388 -15.23 -2.29 -0.88
C ILE A 388 -14.46 -2.00 0.41
N GLY A 389 -13.20 -2.45 0.50
CA GLY A 389 -12.40 -2.24 1.70
C GLY A 389 -12.11 -0.77 2.01
N ALA A 390 -11.94 0.06 0.98
CA ALA A 390 -11.74 1.50 1.16
C ALA A 390 -13.03 2.22 1.57
N LEU A 391 -14.15 1.95 0.89
CA LEU A 391 -15.43 2.62 1.16
C LEU A 391 -16.06 2.24 2.50
N ILE A 392 -15.90 0.99 2.95
CA ILE A 392 -16.51 0.53 4.20
C ILE A 392 -15.74 0.98 5.45
N ARG A 393 -14.51 1.48 5.29
CA ARG A 393 -13.64 1.90 6.39
C ARG A 393 -14.23 2.98 7.30
N PRO A 394 -14.84 4.08 6.79
CA PRO A 394 -15.53 5.06 7.63
C PRO A 394 -16.70 4.44 8.41
N VAL A 395 -17.42 3.50 7.79
CA VAL A 395 -18.51 2.77 8.44
C VAL A 395 -17.98 1.97 9.64
N GLY A 396 -16.80 1.33 9.49
CA GLY A 396 -16.12 0.64 10.58
C GLY A 396 -15.80 1.55 11.76
N GLY A 397 -15.34 2.78 11.49
CA GLY A 397 -15.13 3.80 12.52
C GLY A 397 -16.43 4.17 13.24
N MET A 398 -17.50 4.47 12.51
CA MET A 398 -18.82 4.82 13.11
C MET A 398 -19.40 3.68 13.95
N ILE A 399 -19.26 2.44 13.51
CA ILE A 399 -19.69 1.26 14.28
C ILE A 399 -18.83 1.13 15.54
N ALA A 400 -17.54 1.34 15.44
CA ALA A 400 -16.61 1.30 16.58
C ALA A 400 -16.90 2.40 17.62
N ASP A 401 -17.31 3.59 17.18
CA ASP A 401 -17.71 4.66 18.09
C ASP A 401 -18.92 4.27 18.95
N LYS A 402 -19.82 3.46 18.40
CA LYS A 402 -21.03 3.03 19.09
C LYS A 402 -20.82 1.80 19.98
N PHE A 403 -20.05 0.82 19.52
CA PHE A 403 -19.93 -0.50 20.16
C PHE A 403 -18.55 -0.74 20.81
N GLY A 404 -17.60 0.18 20.65
CA GLY A 404 -16.21 0.03 21.07
C GLY A 404 -15.32 -0.60 19.99
N GLY A 405 -14.09 -0.09 19.88
CA GLY A 405 -13.19 -0.49 18.82
C GLY A 405 -12.73 -1.94 18.92
N ALA A 406 -12.47 -2.43 20.13
CA ALA A 406 -11.97 -3.78 20.35
C ALA A 406 -13.01 -4.86 20.01
N TRP A 407 -14.29 -4.66 20.33
CA TRP A 407 -15.35 -5.61 19.94
C TRP A 407 -15.54 -5.66 18.42
N VAL A 408 -15.57 -4.51 17.76
CA VAL A 408 -15.71 -4.47 16.31
C VAL A 408 -14.52 -5.16 15.63
N THR A 409 -13.29 -4.86 16.07
CA THR A 409 -12.09 -5.55 15.58
C THR A 409 -12.17 -7.06 15.80
N HIS A 410 -12.67 -7.51 16.94
CA HIS A 410 -12.79 -8.93 17.29
C HIS A 410 -13.74 -9.68 16.36
N ILE A 411 -14.92 -9.12 16.12
CA ILE A 411 -15.89 -9.67 15.16
C ILE A 411 -15.31 -9.73 13.76
N CYS A 412 -14.68 -8.63 13.30
CA CYS A 412 -14.01 -8.60 12.01
C CYS A 412 -12.94 -9.68 11.89
N SER A 413 -12.16 -9.92 12.95
CA SER A 413 -11.13 -10.95 12.96
C SER A 413 -11.72 -12.36 12.77
N PHE A 414 -12.84 -12.69 13.41
CA PHE A 414 -13.55 -13.94 13.17
C PHE A 414 -14.05 -14.07 11.73
N VAL A 415 -14.65 -13.02 11.18
CA VAL A 415 -15.07 -13.01 9.78
C VAL A 415 -13.88 -13.21 8.86
N MET A 416 -12.73 -12.58 9.16
CA MET A 416 -11.49 -12.75 8.38
C MET A 416 -10.97 -14.19 8.41
N VAL A 417 -11.00 -14.87 9.57
CA VAL A 417 -10.59 -16.28 9.68
C VAL A 417 -11.47 -17.17 8.82
N ILE A 418 -12.80 -17.03 8.96
CA ILE A 418 -13.77 -17.84 8.20
C ILE A 418 -13.63 -17.58 6.70
N SER A 419 -13.55 -16.31 6.32
CA SER A 419 -13.43 -15.93 4.91
C SER A 419 -12.10 -16.39 4.31
N ALA A 420 -10.97 -16.25 5.02
CA ALA A 420 -9.68 -16.74 4.54
C ALA A 420 -9.69 -18.26 4.33
N GLY A 421 -10.31 -19.02 5.25
CA GLY A 421 -10.52 -20.46 5.09
C GLY A 421 -11.40 -20.82 3.89
N GLY A 422 -12.50 -20.08 3.68
CA GLY A 422 -13.36 -20.26 2.51
C GLY A 422 -12.68 -19.94 1.18
N VAL A 423 -11.91 -18.83 1.14
CA VAL A 423 -11.09 -18.48 -0.03
C VAL A 423 -10.04 -19.56 -0.30
N ALA A 424 -9.35 -20.07 0.73
CA ALA A 424 -8.39 -21.16 0.59
C ALA A 424 -9.03 -22.43 0.00
N TYR A 425 -10.23 -22.78 0.47
CA TYR A 425 -10.96 -23.95 -0.02
C TYR A 425 -11.27 -23.84 -1.52
N TYR A 426 -11.86 -22.73 -1.97
CA TYR A 426 -12.19 -22.54 -3.39
C TYR A 426 -10.95 -22.34 -4.26
N MET A 427 -9.90 -21.74 -3.74
CA MET A 427 -8.61 -21.62 -4.41
C MET A 427 -7.99 -23.00 -4.68
N LYS A 428 -8.00 -23.87 -3.68
CA LYS A 428 -7.52 -25.25 -3.83
C LYS A 428 -8.36 -26.04 -4.83
N ALA A 429 -9.69 -25.93 -4.74
CA ALA A 429 -10.59 -26.61 -5.67
C ALA A 429 -10.35 -26.16 -7.12
N ALA A 430 -10.24 -24.85 -7.34
CA ALA A 430 -9.96 -24.29 -8.66
C ALA A 430 -8.59 -24.71 -9.20
N TYR A 431 -7.54 -24.67 -8.38
CA TYR A 431 -6.17 -24.97 -8.79
C TYR A 431 -5.90 -26.45 -9.08
N ASN A 432 -6.88 -27.31 -8.80
CA ASN A 432 -6.86 -28.75 -9.12
C ASN A 432 -8.00 -29.14 -10.10
N SER A 433 -8.54 -28.20 -10.87
CA SER A 433 -9.67 -28.44 -11.76
C SER A 433 -9.35 -28.08 -13.22
N ALA A 434 -9.89 -28.86 -14.13
CA ALA A 434 -9.88 -28.54 -15.56
C ALA A 434 -10.84 -27.38 -15.91
N THR A 435 -11.82 -27.10 -15.03
CA THR A 435 -12.83 -26.03 -15.15
C THR A 435 -12.79 -25.11 -13.92
N PRO A 436 -11.67 -24.39 -13.66
CA PRO A 436 -11.52 -23.57 -12.46
C PRO A 436 -12.55 -22.44 -12.37
N GLU A 437 -13.09 -21.97 -13.50
CA GLU A 437 -14.11 -20.91 -13.57
C GLU A 437 -15.39 -21.24 -12.78
N GLU A 438 -15.73 -22.50 -12.59
CA GLU A 438 -16.88 -22.91 -11.79
C GLU A 438 -16.78 -22.50 -10.32
N TYR A 439 -15.55 -22.36 -9.81
CA TYR A 439 -15.26 -21.96 -8.43
C TYR A 439 -15.08 -20.46 -8.27
N PHE A 440 -15.11 -19.68 -9.37
CA PHE A 440 -14.75 -18.27 -9.33
C PHE A 440 -15.77 -17.41 -8.55
N VAL A 441 -17.07 -17.57 -8.80
CA VAL A 441 -18.09 -16.75 -8.15
C VAL A 441 -18.10 -16.89 -6.63
N PRO A 442 -18.14 -18.11 -6.05
CA PRO A 442 -18.06 -18.26 -4.59
C PRO A 442 -16.72 -17.79 -4.03
N PHE A 443 -15.60 -18.03 -4.71
CA PHE A 443 -14.30 -17.48 -4.36
C PHE A 443 -14.36 -15.95 -4.25
N LEU A 444 -14.86 -15.26 -5.30
CA LEU A 444 -14.94 -13.81 -5.36
C LEU A 444 -15.80 -13.26 -4.21
N LEU A 445 -17.00 -13.80 -4.00
CA LEU A 445 -17.92 -13.32 -2.97
C LEU A 445 -17.30 -13.42 -1.57
N ILE A 446 -16.67 -14.55 -1.24
CA ILE A 446 -16.02 -14.73 0.07
C ILE A 446 -14.81 -13.80 0.20
N PHE A 447 -14.06 -13.60 -0.89
CA PHE A 447 -12.92 -12.69 -0.86
C PHE A 447 -13.36 -11.22 -0.70
N LEU A 448 -14.49 -10.82 -1.28
CA LEU A 448 -15.07 -9.48 -1.04
C LEU A 448 -15.54 -9.31 0.41
N ILE A 449 -16.06 -10.35 1.06
CA ILE A 449 -16.36 -10.34 2.50
C ILE A 449 -15.07 -10.17 3.32
N LEU A 450 -14.00 -10.84 2.93
CA LEU A 450 -12.68 -10.68 3.56
C LEU A 450 -12.20 -9.21 3.44
N PHE A 451 -12.29 -8.61 2.25
CA PHE A 451 -11.95 -7.19 2.06
C PHE A 451 -12.83 -6.26 2.91
N ALA A 452 -14.13 -6.53 2.99
CA ALA A 452 -15.04 -5.74 3.83
C ALA A 452 -14.66 -5.82 5.31
N ALA A 453 -14.35 -7.01 5.81
CA ALA A 453 -13.91 -7.22 7.18
C ALA A 453 -12.58 -6.49 7.47
N THR A 454 -11.60 -6.53 6.54
CA THR A 454 -10.37 -5.74 6.69
C THR A 454 -10.64 -4.25 6.73
N GLY A 455 -11.54 -3.75 5.89
CA GLY A 455 -11.92 -2.32 5.85
C GLY A 455 -12.58 -1.85 7.15
N ILE A 456 -13.57 -2.58 7.66
CA ILE A 456 -14.22 -2.29 8.94
C ILE A 456 -13.20 -2.33 10.08
N GLY A 457 -12.34 -3.36 10.11
CA GLY A 457 -11.26 -3.52 11.07
C GLY A 457 -10.24 -2.37 11.03
N ASN A 458 -9.96 -1.81 9.86
CA ASN A 458 -9.11 -0.62 9.74
C ASN A 458 -9.70 0.60 10.46
N GLY A 459 -11.00 0.83 10.30
CA GLY A 459 -11.69 1.92 10.98
C GLY A 459 -11.71 1.73 12.50
N SER A 460 -12.04 0.54 12.97
CA SER A 460 -12.14 0.23 14.40
C SER A 460 -10.77 0.28 15.11
N THR A 461 -9.69 -0.14 14.46
CA THR A 461 -8.33 -0.06 15.04
C THR A 461 -7.85 1.37 15.23
N PHE A 462 -8.14 2.27 14.29
CA PHE A 462 -7.79 3.68 14.44
C PHE A 462 -8.52 4.32 15.61
N ARG A 463 -9.78 4.00 15.79
CA ARG A 463 -10.56 4.44 16.95
C ARG A 463 -9.95 3.91 18.24
N THR A 464 -9.62 2.63 18.32
CA THR A 464 -8.98 2.03 19.50
C THR A 464 -7.68 2.74 19.87
N ILE A 465 -6.79 3.03 18.91
CA ILE A 465 -5.54 3.78 19.16
C ILE A 465 -5.85 5.15 19.77
N SER A 466 -6.83 5.87 19.23
CA SER A 466 -7.16 7.21 19.73
C SER A 466 -7.71 7.22 21.15
N GLN A 467 -8.24 6.10 21.65
CA GLN A 467 -8.74 5.97 23.03
C GLN A 467 -7.68 5.52 24.03
N ILE A 468 -6.69 4.73 23.59
CA ILE A 468 -5.65 4.16 24.45
C ILE A 468 -4.52 5.17 24.72
N PHE A 469 -4.14 5.95 23.71
CA PHE A 469 -2.95 6.80 23.78
C PHE A 469 -3.28 8.26 24.11
N PRO A 470 -2.41 8.94 24.90
CA PRO A 470 -2.49 10.39 25.09
C PRO A 470 -2.44 11.11 23.74
N LYS A 471 -3.13 12.25 23.62
CA LYS A 471 -3.28 13.00 22.35
C LYS A 471 -1.95 13.27 21.63
N GLU A 472 -0.87 13.52 22.39
CA GLU A 472 0.47 13.79 21.82
C GLU A 472 1.10 12.56 21.19
N GLN A 473 0.73 11.36 21.62
CA GLN A 473 1.27 10.09 21.13
C GLN A 473 0.42 9.47 20.01
N VAL A 474 -0.85 9.84 19.89
CA VAL A 474 -1.76 9.24 18.87
C VAL A 474 -1.18 9.35 17.46
N GLY A 475 -0.72 10.53 17.05
CA GLY A 475 -0.13 10.74 15.73
C GLY A 475 1.11 9.86 15.46
N PRO A 476 2.14 9.91 16.32
CA PRO A 476 3.30 9.03 16.22
C PRO A 476 2.97 7.54 16.22
N VAL A 477 2.03 7.08 17.07
CA VAL A 477 1.61 5.67 17.11
C VAL A 477 0.88 5.27 15.83
N LEU A 478 -0.04 6.09 15.33
CA LEU A 478 -0.71 5.85 14.04
C LEU A 478 0.29 5.80 12.88
N GLY A 479 1.28 6.69 12.87
CA GLY A 479 2.36 6.68 11.89
C GLY A 479 3.14 5.38 11.92
N TRP A 480 3.60 4.97 13.10
CA TRP A 480 4.36 3.74 13.31
C TRP A 480 3.54 2.48 12.96
N THR A 481 2.34 2.35 13.51
CA THR A 481 1.48 1.18 13.25
C THR A 481 1.14 1.05 11.77
N SER A 482 0.93 2.19 11.08
CA SER A 482 0.68 2.19 9.64
C SER A 482 1.92 1.81 8.82
N ALA A 483 3.12 2.16 9.27
CA ALA A 483 4.36 1.76 8.62
C ALA A 483 4.59 0.26 8.76
N VAL A 484 4.44 -0.29 9.98
CA VAL A 484 4.56 -1.73 10.22
C VAL A 484 3.52 -2.51 9.43
N ALA A 485 2.26 -2.11 9.48
CA ALA A 485 1.19 -2.79 8.74
C ALA A 485 1.38 -2.74 7.21
N ALA A 486 2.00 -1.70 6.67
CA ALA A 486 2.26 -1.58 5.24
C ALA A 486 3.18 -2.69 4.69
N TYR A 487 3.96 -3.37 5.54
CA TYR A 487 4.73 -4.55 5.13
C TYR A 487 3.85 -5.72 4.67
N GLY A 488 2.55 -5.70 4.92
CA GLY A 488 1.60 -6.61 4.29
C GLY A 488 1.67 -6.59 2.76
N ALA A 489 1.96 -5.44 2.16
CA ALA A 489 2.16 -5.30 0.72
C ALA A 489 3.44 -6.01 0.20
N PHE A 490 4.40 -6.30 1.07
CA PHE A 490 5.54 -7.17 0.78
C PHE A 490 5.21 -8.63 1.07
N TYR A 491 4.75 -8.90 2.29
CA TYR A 491 4.66 -10.25 2.83
C TYR A 491 3.62 -11.10 2.09
N ILE A 492 2.44 -10.55 1.82
CA ILE A 492 1.36 -11.31 1.17
C ILE A 492 1.71 -11.70 -0.27
N PRO A 493 2.13 -10.81 -1.18
CA PRO A 493 2.58 -11.21 -2.51
C PRO A 493 3.77 -12.17 -2.49
N LYS A 494 4.72 -11.99 -1.55
CA LYS A 494 5.88 -12.89 -1.41
C LYS A 494 5.46 -14.31 -1.06
N VAL A 495 4.55 -14.46 -0.08
CA VAL A 495 4.02 -15.77 0.30
C VAL A 495 3.22 -16.40 -0.84
N PHE A 496 2.37 -15.63 -1.54
CA PHE A 496 1.65 -16.13 -2.71
C PHE A 496 2.61 -16.62 -3.81
N GLY A 497 3.64 -15.85 -4.14
CA GLY A 497 4.63 -16.25 -5.14
C GLY A 497 5.34 -17.56 -4.78
N GLU A 498 5.72 -17.73 -3.51
CA GLU A 498 6.33 -18.96 -2.98
C GLU A 498 5.37 -20.15 -3.07
N GLN A 499 4.10 -19.95 -2.69
CA GLN A 499 3.09 -21.02 -2.70
C GLN A 499 2.62 -21.37 -4.13
N ILE A 500 2.58 -20.42 -5.04
CA ILE A 500 2.35 -20.69 -6.48
C ILE A 500 3.48 -21.55 -7.04
N LYS A 501 4.73 -21.21 -6.70
CA LYS A 501 5.89 -22.04 -7.11
C LYS A 501 5.86 -23.45 -6.52
N ALA A 502 5.33 -23.58 -5.29
CA ALA A 502 5.15 -24.86 -4.61
C ALA A 502 3.88 -25.63 -5.04
N THR A 503 3.07 -25.05 -5.97
CA THR A 503 1.77 -25.60 -6.43
C THR A 503 0.71 -25.76 -5.32
N THR A 504 0.80 -24.97 -4.26
CA THR A 504 -0.09 -25.00 -3.09
C THR A 504 -0.58 -23.60 -2.69
N PRO A 505 -1.22 -22.84 -3.60
CA PRO A 505 -1.57 -21.43 -3.38
C PRO A 505 -2.49 -21.23 -2.17
N GLU A 506 -3.33 -22.21 -1.81
CA GLU A 506 -4.24 -22.17 -0.69
C GLU A 506 -3.52 -22.08 0.67
N VAL A 507 -2.29 -22.60 0.77
CA VAL A 507 -1.51 -22.61 2.01
C VAL A 507 -1.20 -21.18 2.48
N ALA A 508 -1.08 -20.23 1.55
CA ALA A 508 -0.92 -18.82 1.89
C ALA A 508 -2.09 -18.30 2.75
N LEU A 509 -3.32 -18.54 2.30
CA LEU A 509 -4.54 -18.11 3.01
C LEU A 509 -4.71 -18.84 4.35
N MET A 510 -4.34 -20.11 4.43
CA MET A 510 -4.36 -20.86 5.70
C MET A 510 -3.38 -20.28 6.72
N GLY A 511 -2.18 -19.87 6.27
CA GLY A 511 -1.20 -19.17 7.12
C GLY A 511 -1.72 -17.82 7.62
N PHE A 512 -2.38 -17.04 6.76
CA PHE A 512 -2.99 -15.78 7.17
C PHE A 512 -4.16 -16.00 8.14
N ALA A 513 -5.01 -17.02 7.94
CA ALA A 513 -6.07 -17.39 8.87
C ALA A 513 -5.51 -17.75 10.26
N ALA A 514 -4.41 -18.51 10.31
CA ALA A 514 -3.72 -18.81 11.57
C ALA A 514 -3.21 -17.54 12.27
N PHE A 515 -2.63 -16.59 11.52
CA PHE A 515 -2.23 -15.30 12.06
C PHE A 515 -3.43 -14.49 12.60
N TYR A 516 -4.59 -14.54 11.93
CA TYR A 516 -5.81 -13.86 12.41
C TYR A 516 -6.32 -14.46 13.72
N VAL A 517 -6.20 -15.80 13.91
CA VAL A 517 -6.53 -16.46 15.19
C VAL A 517 -5.62 -15.94 16.31
N VAL A 518 -4.32 -15.78 16.05
CA VAL A 518 -3.39 -15.16 17.01
C VAL A 518 -3.81 -13.74 17.36
N CYS A 519 -4.22 -12.96 16.37
CA CYS A 519 -4.70 -11.59 16.60
C CYS A 519 -6.01 -11.54 17.41
N ILE A 520 -6.93 -12.52 17.22
CA ILE A 520 -8.13 -12.68 18.05
C ILE A 520 -7.75 -12.87 19.52
N MET A 521 -6.78 -13.76 19.80
CA MET A 521 -6.30 -14.02 21.16
C MET A 521 -5.64 -12.78 21.77
N ILE A 522 -4.80 -12.07 21.00
CA ILE A 522 -4.13 -10.83 21.43
C ILE A 522 -5.18 -9.74 21.75
N ASN A 523 -6.13 -9.52 20.85
CA ASN A 523 -7.18 -8.51 21.03
C ASN A 523 -8.06 -8.82 22.25
N TRP A 524 -8.44 -10.08 22.43
CA TRP A 524 -9.17 -10.50 23.61
C TRP A 524 -8.38 -10.29 24.90
N TRP A 525 -7.11 -10.69 24.91
CA TRP A 525 -6.26 -10.60 26.10
C TRP A 525 -6.03 -9.17 26.56
N PHE A 526 -5.76 -8.27 25.64
CA PHE A 526 -5.41 -6.88 26.00
C PHE A 526 -6.61 -5.95 26.12
N TYR A 527 -7.69 -6.19 25.36
CA TYR A 527 -8.76 -5.19 25.21
C TYR A 527 -10.19 -5.71 25.47
N LEU A 528 -10.43 -6.99 25.64
CA LEU A 528 -11.77 -7.53 25.89
C LEU A 528 -11.88 -8.30 27.21
N ARG A 529 -10.77 -8.57 27.87
CA ARG A 529 -10.76 -9.16 29.20
C ARG A 529 -11.16 -8.08 30.22
N LYS A 530 -12.12 -8.41 31.12
CA LYS A 530 -12.67 -7.46 32.12
C LYS A 530 -11.62 -6.88 33.07
N ASP A 531 -10.58 -7.66 33.38
CA ASP A 531 -9.46 -7.24 34.25
C ASP A 531 -8.28 -6.64 33.47
N GLY A 532 -8.47 -6.31 32.20
CA GLY A 532 -7.46 -5.68 31.37
C GLY A 532 -7.27 -4.20 31.72
N GLU A 533 -6.12 -3.64 31.33
CA GLU A 533 -5.81 -2.21 31.52
C GLU A 533 -6.81 -1.30 30.79
N PHE A 534 -7.31 -1.76 29.64
CA PHE A 534 -8.37 -1.12 28.88
C PHE A 534 -9.45 -2.16 28.57
N TYR A 535 -10.70 -1.77 28.72
CA TYR A 535 -11.84 -2.60 28.34
C TYR A 535 -12.61 -1.96 27.20
N ASN A 536 -12.61 -2.62 26.05
CA ASN A 536 -13.30 -2.22 24.83
C ASN A 536 -13.09 -0.74 24.46
N PRO A 537 -11.84 -0.30 24.34
CA PRO A 537 -11.51 1.07 24.02
C PRO A 537 -11.99 1.49 22.63
#